data_ff9f719b0da9015bd421ee12bbe5c226
#
_entry.id   ff9f719b0da9015bd421ee12bbe5c226
#
_cell.length_a   1.000
_cell.length_b   1.000
_cell.length_c   1.000
_cell.angle_alpha   90.00
_cell.angle_beta   90.00
_cell.angle_gamma   90.00
#
_symmetry.space_group_name_H-M   'P 1'
#
loop_
_entity.id
_entity.type
_entity.pdbx_description
1 polymer ?
#
loop_
_entity_poly.entity_id
_entity_poly.type
_entity_poly.pdbx_seq_one_letter_code
_entity_poly.pdbx_strand_id
1 'polypeptide(L)'
;GKLDYTLGILNQGIRSVTTYNTNSGQEPKVEYVFKKVEPGLGDYVYIGNEENSNLNNIQDFRYDPTNPNRSYIRLSLTNNEFIRTNNIELNQSIQIEPVKFKKPAEGVRFSNFYRFLSRFSTTSNFRISKKLLDRSSSALSSFLNFGLEDTTLVSYNSIINNTLFFNKGNVRYDIQIGNRNSQNRTLQVSGQEDRGLIEYFFRSRLNIFSKAEL
;
A
#
# COMPACT_ATOMS: atom_id res chain seq x y z
N GLY A 1 -18.33 -8.61 -1.47
CA GLY A 1 -18.20 -9.13 -2.83
C GLY A 1 -16.76 -9.43 -3.20
N LYS A 2 -16.56 -10.41 -4.09
CA LYS A 2 -15.23 -10.79 -4.60
C LYS A 2 -15.29 -10.93 -6.11
N LEU A 3 -14.27 -10.40 -6.80
CA LEU A 3 -14.08 -10.56 -8.24
C LEU A 3 -12.63 -11.01 -8.48
N ASP A 4 -12.48 -12.14 -9.16
CA ASP A 4 -11.18 -12.62 -9.62
C ASP A 4 -11.19 -12.63 -11.15
N TYR A 5 -10.18 -12.03 -11.75
CA TYR A 5 -10.02 -11.95 -13.18
C TYR A 5 -8.58 -12.27 -13.60
N THR A 6 -8.44 -13.15 -14.58
CA THR A 6 -7.15 -13.52 -15.16
C THR A 6 -7.17 -13.28 -16.66
N LEU A 7 -6.24 -12.50 -17.16
CA LEU A 7 -6.01 -12.24 -18.57
C LEU A 7 -4.64 -12.80 -18.96
N GLY A 8 -4.61 -13.58 -20.04
CA GLY A 8 -3.38 -14.04 -20.66
C GLY A 8 -3.41 -13.77 -22.16
N ILE A 9 -2.44 -13.05 -22.67
CA ILE A 9 -2.27 -12.75 -24.10
C ILE A 9 -0.88 -13.11 -24.57
N LEU A 10 -0.68 -13.18 -25.89
CA LEU A 10 0.61 -13.49 -26.52
C LEU A 10 1.23 -14.81 -25.98
N ASN A 11 0.48 -15.89 -26.05
CA ASN A 11 0.89 -17.22 -25.53
C ASN A 11 1.22 -17.20 -24.03
N GLN A 12 0.43 -16.48 -23.23
CA GLN A 12 0.69 -16.24 -21.80
C GLN A 12 1.98 -15.44 -21.52
N GLY A 13 2.53 -14.82 -22.54
CA GLY A 13 3.71 -13.97 -22.37
C GLY A 13 3.42 -12.66 -21.68
N ILE A 14 2.15 -12.21 -21.72
CA ILE A 14 1.63 -11.18 -20.83
C ILE A 14 0.50 -11.82 -20.02
N ARG A 15 0.65 -11.86 -18.72
CA ARG A 15 -0.35 -12.37 -17.78
C ARG A 15 -0.69 -11.31 -16.77
N SER A 16 -1.98 -11.03 -16.62
CA SER A 16 -2.52 -10.14 -15.60
C SER A 16 -3.49 -10.93 -14.73
N VAL A 17 -3.32 -10.86 -13.44
CA VAL A 17 -4.23 -11.42 -12.43
C VAL A 17 -4.69 -10.30 -11.54
N THR A 18 -5.99 -10.10 -11.48
CA THR A 18 -6.63 -9.07 -10.66
C THR A 18 -7.59 -9.74 -9.70
N THR A 19 -7.45 -9.46 -8.43
CA THR A 19 -8.39 -9.84 -7.39
C THR A 19 -8.91 -8.57 -6.73
N TYR A 20 -10.21 -8.41 -6.76
CA TYR A 20 -10.91 -7.34 -6.07
C TYR A 20 -11.82 -7.94 -5.01
N ASN A 21 -11.71 -7.41 -3.81
CA ASN A 21 -12.51 -7.82 -2.68
C ASN A 21 -13.11 -6.59 -1.99
N THR A 22 -14.40 -6.66 -1.70
CA THR A 22 -15.08 -5.65 -0.90
C THR A 22 -15.96 -6.32 0.15
N ASN A 23 -15.82 -5.88 1.37
CA ASN A 23 -16.64 -6.34 2.49
C ASN A 23 -17.00 -5.16 3.38
N SER A 24 -18.19 -5.21 3.94
CA SER A 24 -18.64 -4.28 4.96
C SER A 24 -18.43 -4.91 6.33
N GLY A 25 -17.98 -4.11 7.27
CA GLY A 25 -17.78 -4.48 8.65
C GLY A 25 -18.41 -3.46 9.59
N GLN A 26 -18.30 -3.72 10.86
CA GLN A 26 -18.65 -2.78 11.93
C GLN A 26 -17.47 -2.69 12.86
N GLU A 27 -17.12 -1.47 13.25
CA GLU A 27 -16.08 -1.21 14.24
C GLU A 27 -16.66 -0.40 15.39
N PRO A 28 -16.23 -0.66 16.63
CA PRO A 28 -16.66 0.15 17.74
C PRO A 28 -16.21 1.59 17.52
N LYS A 29 -17.12 2.52 17.76
CA LYS A 29 -16.81 3.94 17.74
C LYS A 29 -15.85 4.23 18.87
N VAL A 30 -14.72 4.82 18.54
CA VAL A 30 -13.74 5.26 19.53
C VAL A 30 -13.97 6.73 19.78
N GLU A 31 -14.26 7.06 21.02
CA GLU A 31 -14.33 8.44 21.52
C GLU A 31 -13.04 8.75 22.27
N TYR A 32 -12.64 9.99 22.20
CA TYR A 32 -11.42 10.43 22.84
C TYR A 32 -11.75 11.48 23.89
N VAL A 33 -11.17 11.28 25.07
CA VAL A 33 -11.30 12.18 26.18
C VAL A 33 -9.89 12.59 26.62
N PHE A 34 -9.70 13.88 26.83
CA PHE A 34 -8.45 14.38 27.37
C PHE A 34 -8.55 14.47 28.90
N LYS A 35 -7.59 13.85 29.57
CA LYS A 35 -7.48 13.89 31.02
C LYS A 35 -6.29 14.75 31.42
N LYS A 36 -6.54 15.72 32.31
CA LYS A 36 -5.48 16.56 32.88
C LYS A 36 -4.60 15.72 33.81
N VAL A 37 -3.31 15.90 33.68
CA VAL A 37 -2.25 15.32 34.51
C VAL A 37 -1.32 16.45 34.98
N GLU A 38 -0.34 16.12 35.80
CA GLU A 38 0.64 17.12 36.25
C GLU A 38 1.45 17.66 35.05
N PRO A 39 1.80 18.96 35.06
CA PRO A 39 2.61 19.56 34.02
C PRO A 39 3.91 18.76 33.77
N GLY A 40 4.21 18.49 32.50
CA GLY A 40 5.35 17.69 32.11
C GLY A 40 5.09 16.18 31.99
N LEU A 41 3.98 15.66 32.53
CA LEU A 41 3.62 14.22 32.42
C LEU A 41 2.65 13.91 31.30
N GLY A 42 2.09 14.93 30.64
CA GLY A 42 1.22 14.76 29.49
C GLY A 42 1.98 14.72 28.17
N ASP A 43 1.24 14.56 27.08
CA ASP A 43 1.72 14.65 25.69
C ASP A 43 1.05 15.81 24.94
N TYR A 44 0.00 16.39 25.52
CA TYR A 44 -0.82 17.42 24.89
C TYR A 44 -0.87 18.70 25.73
N VAL A 45 -0.98 19.82 25.00
CA VAL A 45 -1.22 21.16 25.54
C VAL A 45 -2.60 21.59 25.11
N TYR A 46 -3.37 22.15 26.07
CA TYR A 46 -4.66 22.76 25.77
C TYR A 46 -4.44 24.12 25.11
N ILE A 47 -5.11 24.35 23.98
CA ILE A 47 -5.05 25.59 23.19
C ILE A 47 -6.42 26.26 23.01
N GLY A 48 -7.46 25.66 23.58
CA GLY A 48 -8.83 26.16 23.50
C GLY A 48 -9.10 27.32 24.48
N ASN A 49 -10.36 27.78 24.53
CA ASN A 49 -10.79 28.82 25.42
C ASN A 49 -11.14 28.22 26.80
N GLU A 50 -10.51 28.71 27.87
CA GLU A 50 -10.67 28.17 29.24
C GLU A 50 -12.10 28.29 29.80
N GLU A 51 -12.89 29.28 29.33
CA GLU A 51 -14.27 29.48 29.78
C GLU A 51 -15.27 28.42 29.31
N ASN A 52 -14.94 27.67 28.23
CA ASN A 52 -15.77 26.62 27.64
C ASN A 52 -14.96 25.33 27.36
N SER A 53 -14.14 24.93 28.31
CA SER A 53 -13.29 23.75 28.12
C SER A 53 -14.09 22.47 27.91
N ASN A 54 -14.31 22.11 26.64
CA ASN A 54 -14.86 20.82 26.27
C ASN A 54 -13.70 19.79 26.10
N LEU A 55 -13.46 19.02 27.14
CA LEU A 55 -12.39 18.00 27.15
C LEU A 55 -12.58 16.88 26.11
N ASN A 56 -13.67 16.90 25.38
CA ASN A 56 -13.97 15.97 24.30
C ASN A 56 -13.68 16.56 22.90
N ASN A 57 -13.37 17.86 22.81
CA ASN A 57 -13.07 18.49 21.52
C ASN A 57 -11.58 18.37 21.23
N ILE A 58 -11.24 17.51 20.27
CA ILE A 58 -9.86 17.24 19.89
C ILE A 58 -9.13 18.47 19.33
N GLN A 59 -9.85 19.43 18.76
CA GLN A 59 -9.27 20.63 18.15
C GLN A 59 -8.70 21.59 19.20
N ASP A 60 -9.12 21.47 20.45
CA ASP A 60 -8.66 22.31 21.54
C ASP A 60 -7.34 21.79 22.17
N PHE A 61 -6.80 20.68 21.64
CA PHE A 61 -5.58 20.07 22.15
C PHE A 61 -4.55 19.92 21.04
N ARG A 62 -3.33 20.34 21.33
CA ARG A 62 -2.18 20.16 20.43
C ARG A 62 -1.21 19.14 21.02
N TYR A 63 -0.83 18.16 20.20
CA TYR A 63 0.24 17.23 20.56
C TYR A 63 1.58 17.96 20.54
N ASP A 64 2.25 18.05 21.67
CA ASP A 64 3.52 18.74 21.83
C ASP A 64 4.31 18.11 23.00
N PRO A 65 4.96 16.94 22.76
CA PRO A 65 5.65 16.20 23.83
C PRO A 65 6.91 16.92 24.35
N THR A 66 7.34 17.98 23.68
CA THR A 66 8.51 18.75 24.08
C THR A 66 8.17 19.97 24.95
N ASN A 67 6.89 20.32 25.02
CA ASN A 67 6.43 21.49 25.79
C ASN A 67 6.46 21.21 27.30
N PRO A 68 7.09 22.07 28.10
CA PRO A 68 7.12 21.90 29.55
C PRO A 68 5.73 22.00 30.22
N ASN A 69 4.79 22.71 29.57
CA ASN A 69 3.41 22.91 30.09
C ASN A 69 2.44 21.82 29.61
N ARG A 70 2.94 20.74 28.95
CA ARG A 70 2.09 19.63 28.56
C ARG A 70 1.45 18.96 29.78
N SER A 71 0.15 19.05 29.88
CA SER A 71 -0.58 18.63 31.07
C SER A 71 -1.83 17.80 30.78
N TYR A 72 -1.91 17.26 29.55
CA TYR A 72 -3.03 16.41 29.17
C TYR A 72 -2.54 15.14 28.52
N ILE A 73 -3.17 14.03 28.91
CA ILE A 73 -3.08 12.74 28.23
C ILE A 73 -4.40 12.46 27.54
N ARG A 74 -4.33 11.77 26.43
CA ARG A 74 -5.49 11.34 25.69
C ARG A 74 -5.84 9.89 26.03
N LEU A 75 -7.08 9.67 26.38
CA LEU A 75 -7.66 8.36 26.60
C LEU A 75 -8.61 8.02 25.46
N SER A 76 -8.47 6.85 24.92
CA SER A 76 -9.43 6.28 23.97
C SER A 76 -10.46 5.44 24.72
N LEU A 77 -11.71 5.82 24.59
CA LEU A 77 -12.84 5.07 25.14
C LEU A 77 -13.59 4.43 23.99
N THR A 78 -13.71 3.12 24.02
CA THR A 78 -14.63 2.42 23.12
C THR A 78 -16.02 2.52 23.73
N ASN A 79 -16.96 3.07 22.99
CA ASN A 79 -18.36 3.02 23.38
C ASN A 79 -19.03 1.80 22.70
N ASN A 80 -20.24 1.47 23.11
CA ASN A 80 -21.00 0.34 22.54
C ASN A 80 -21.67 0.71 21.21
N GLU A 81 -21.37 1.86 20.63
CA GLU A 81 -21.84 2.23 19.29
C GLU A 81 -20.89 1.66 18.24
N PHE A 82 -21.48 1.09 17.21
CA PHE A 82 -20.72 0.55 16.07
C PHE A 82 -20.98 1.42 14.84
N ILE A 83 -19.90 1.79 14.17
CA ILE A 83 -19.93 2.47 12.89
C ILE A 83 -19.67 1.48 11.77
N ARG A 84 -20.42 1.60 10.68
CA ARG A 84 -20.18 0.78 9.50
C ARG A 84 -18.92 1.24 8.78
N THR A 85 -18.13 0.28 8.36
CA THR A 85 -16.95 0.50 7.54
C THR A 85 -17.00 -0.36 6.29
N ASN A 86 -16.51 0.19 5.19
CA ASN A 86 -16.32 -0.55 3.95
C ASN A 86 -14.83 -0.76 3.71
N ASN A 87 -14.44 -2.03 3.61
CA ASN A 87 -13.07 -2.43 3.26
C ASN A 87 -13.03 -2.77 1.78
N ILE A 88 -12.06 -2.19 1.09
CA ILE A 88 -11.81 -2.43 -0.33
C ILE A 88 -10.37 -2.90 -0.46
N GLU A 89 -10.18 -4.05 -1.11
CA GLU A 89 -8.87 -4.60 -1.41
C GLU A 89 -8.76 -4.85 -2.91
N LEU A 90 -7.71 -4.34 -3.52
CA LEU A 90 -7.33 -4.60 -4.89
C LEU A 90 -5.93 -5.19 -4.91
N ASN A 91 -5.80 -6.37 -5.48
CA ASN A 91 -4.51 -7.00 -5.75
C ASN A 91 -4.40 -7.21 -7.25
N GLN A 92 -3.34 -6.71 -7.86
CA GLN A 92 -3.04 -6.92 -9.26
C GLN A 92 -1.61 -7.38 -9.44
N SER A 93 -1.43 -8.43 -10.22
CA SER A 93 -0.13 -8.93 -10.63
C SER A 93 -0.05 -8.92 -12.15
N ILE A 94 0.96 -8.25 -12.69
CA ILE A 94 1.24 -8.21 -14.12
C ILE A 94 2.61 -8.83 -14.33
N GLN A 95 2.66 -9.83 -15.19
CA GLN A 95 3.88 -10.53 -15.58
C GLN A 95 4.04 -10.43 -17.10
N ILE A 96 5.21 -10.00 -17.54
CA ILE A 96 5.56 -9.90 -18.95
C ILE A 96 6.81 -10.74 -19.19
N GLU A 97 6.68 -11.75 -20.05
CA GLU A 97 7.75 -12.67 -20.44
C GLU A 97 7.86 -12.74 -21.96
N PRO A 98 8.63 -11.86 -22.60
CA PRO A 98 8.75 -11.81 -24.05
C PRO A 98 9.23 -13.12 -24.68
N VAL A 99 9.93 -13.96 -23.93
CA VAL A 99 10.35 -15.30 -24.39
C VAL A 99 9.19 -16.19 -24.84
N LYS A 100 7.99 -15.94 -24.28
CA LYS A 100 6.75 -16.69 -24.63
C LYS A 100 6.02 -16.12 -25.84
N PHE A 101 6.39 -14.94 -26.32
CA PHE A 101 5.76 -14.36 -27.51
C PHE A 101 6.05 -15.21 -28.75
N LYS A 102 5.22 -15.09 -29.77
CA LYS A 102 5.45 -15.77 -31.04
C LYS A 102 6.79 -15.29 -31.63
N LYS A 103 7.69 -16.22 -31.86
CA LYS A 103 9.01 -15.93 -32.49
C LYS A 103 8.79 -15.40 -33.91
N PRO A 104 9.48 -14.31 -34.31
CA PRO A 104 9.51 -13.92 -35.72
C PRO A 104 10.17 -15.00 -36.56
N ALA A 105 9.77 -15.11 -37.84
CA ALA A 105 10.38 -16.04 -38.77
C ALA A 105 11.90 -15.79 -38.89
N GLU A 106 12.66 -16.86 -39.15
CA GLU A 106 14.10 -16.72 -39.38
C GLU A 106 14.37 -15.85 -40.63
N GLY A 107 15.39 -15.00 -40.56
CA GLY A 107 15.73 -14.06 -41.63
C GLY A 107 15.06 -12.70 -41.56
N VAL A 108 14.10 -12.47 -40.66
CA VAL A 108 13.50 -11.16 -40.46
C VAL A 108 14.43 -10.24 -39.66
N ARG A 109 14.58 -8.99 -40.11
CA ARG A 109 15.47 -7.97 -39.51
C ARG A 109 15.32 -7.78 -38.01
N PHE A 110 14.16 -8.13 -37.46
CA PHE A 110 13.85 -8.04 -36.02
C PHE A 110 14.20 -9.27 -35.20
N SER A 111 14.75 -10.34 -35.80
CA SER A 111 15.06 -11.59 -35.10
C SER A 111 16.11 -11.40 -34.00
N ASN A 112 17.13 -10.57 -34.21
CA ASN A 112 18.17 -10.28 -33.24
C ASN A 112 17.65 -9.41 -32.09
N PHE A 113 16.81 -8.43 -32.39
CA PHE A 113 16.16 -7.60 -31.40
C PHE A 113 15.22 -8.43 -30.50
N TYR A 114 14.42 -9.29 -31.10
CA TYR A 114 13.57 -10.21 -30.35
C TYR A 114 14.38 -11.12 -29.43
N ARG A 115 15.50 -11.69 -29.91
CA ARG A 115 16.39 -12.52 -29.10
C ARG A 115 16.98 -11.77 -27.92
N PHE A 116 17.30 -10.50 -28.08
CA PHE A 116 17.72 -9.64 -26.98
C PHE A 116 16.56 -9.37 -26.01
N LEU A 117 15.40 -8.96 -26.52
CA LEU A 117 14.22 -8.66 -25.70
C LEU A 117 13.72 -9.88 -24.92
N SER A 118 13.83 -11.08 -25.49
CA SER A 118 13.41 -12.33 -24.85
C SER A 118 14.21 -12.70 -23.59
N ARG A 119 15.35 -12.03 -23.36
CA ARG A 119 16.14 -12.20 -22.13
C ARG A 119 15.57 -11.40 -20.94
N PHE A 120 14.70 -10.43 -21.22
CA PHE A 120 14.06 -9.65 -20.20
C PHE A 120 12.74 -10.27 -19.78
N SER A 121 12.40 -10.12 -18.53
CA SER A 121 11.05 -10.35 -18.02
C SER A 121 10.78 -9.38 -16.90
N THR A 122 9.52 -9.01 -16.71
CA THR A 122 9.14 -8.12 -15.63
C THR A 122 7.95 -8.67 -14.87
N THR A 123 7.93 -8.40 -13.58
CA THR A 123 6.80 -8.69 -12.70
C THR A 123 6.49 -7.43 -11.91
N SER A 124 5.26 -6.98 -12.00
CA SER A 124 4.71 -5.86 -11.24
C SER A 124 3.56 -6.34 -10.38
N ASN A 125 3.66 -6.14 -9.08
CA ASN A 125 2.60 -6.46 -8.13
C ASN A 125 2.14 -5.17 -7.46
N PHE A 126 0.85 -4.95 -7.50
CA PHE A 126 0.18 -3.80 -6.95
C PHE A 126 -0.89 -4.26 -5.98
N ARG A 127 -0.82 -3.79 -4.75
CA ARG A 127 -1.79 -4.08 -3.71
C ARG A 127 -2.26 -2.78 -3.08
N ILE A 128 -3.55 -2.57 -3.06
CA ILE A 128 -4.21 -1.49 -2.31
C ILE A 128 -5.20 -2.12 -1.34
N SER A 129 -5.18 -1.61 -0.11
CA SER A 129 -6.22 -1.85 0.88
C SER A 129 -6.69 -0.50 1.40
N LYS A 130 -7.99 -0.24 1.30
CA LYS A 130 -8.62 1.01 1.70
C LYS A 130 -9.80 0.70 2.62
N LYS A 131 -9.85 1.38 3.77
CA LYS A 131 -10.96 1.31 4.70
C LYS A 131 -11.62 2.68 4.78
N LEU A 132 -12.91 2.72 4.55
CA LEU A 132 -13.73 3.92 4.53
C LEU A 132 -14.86 3.82 5.56
N LEU A 133 -15.22 4.95 6.17
CA LEU A 133 -16.49 5.07 6.91
C LEU A 133 -17.64 5.02 5.90
N ASP A 134 -18.65 4.22 6.19
CA ASP A 134 -19.86 4.14 5.35
C ASP A 134 -20.69 5.41 5.53
N ARG A 135 -20.59 6.33 4.58
CA ARG A 135 -21.47 7.47 4.41
C ARG A 135 -22.22 7.34 3.10
N SER A 136 -23.02 6.29 2.93
CA SER A 136 -24.02 6.12 1.86
C SER A 136 -23.59 6.45 0.42
N SER A 137 -22.33 6.54 0.10
CA SER A 137 -21.86 6.69 -1.28
C SER A 137 -21.78 5.33 -1.96
N SER A 138 -22.24 5.26 -3.20
CA SER A 138 -22.22 4.01 -3.97
C SER A 138 -20.81 3.42 -3.99
N ALA A 139 -20.68 2.15 -3.63
CA ALA A 139 -19.41 1.42 -3.53
C ALA A 139 -18.54 1.50 -4.80
N LEU A 140 -19.16 1.71 -5.96
CA LEU A 140 -18.50 1.86 -7.26
C LEU A 140 -17.78 3.19 -7.44
N SER A 141 -18.33 4.30 -6.95
CA SER A 141 -17.67 5.60 -7.04
C SER A 141 -16.46 5.70 -6.12
N SER A 142 -16.55 5.06 -4.95
CA SER A 142 -15.43 4.97 -4.00
C SER A 142 -14.29 4.08 -4.51
N PHE A 143 -14.59 3.11 -5.38
CA PHE A 143 -13.62 2.21 -5.98
C PHE A 143 -12.69 2.91 -6.98
N LEU A 144 -13.25 3.78 -7.83
CA LEU A 144 -12.48 4.50 -8.85
C LEU A 144 -11.78 5.75 -8.30
N ASN A 145 -12.16 6.18 -7.11
CA ASN A 145 -11.52 7.32 -6.49
C ASN A 145 -10.32 6.87 -5.65
N PHE A 146 -9.16 6.80 -6.27
CA PHE A 146 -7.88 6.56 -5.59
C PHE A 146 -7.36 7.79 -4.84
N GLY A 147 -8.13 8.88 -4.80
CA GLY A 147 -7.79 10.10 -4.08
C GLY A 147 -7.60 9.84 -2.57
N LEU A 148 -6.51 10.38 -2.04
CA LEU A 148 -6.14 10.27 -0.62
C LEU A 148 -6.85 11.33 0.23
N GLU A 149 -7.56 12.26 -0.37
CA GLU A 149 -8.22 13.40 0.28
C GLU A 149 -9.67 13.12 0.70
N ASP A 150 -9.99 11.87 0.94
CA ASP A 150 -11.35 11.50 1.36
C ASP A 150 -11.49 11.69 2.88
N THR A 151 -12.40 12.59 3.29
CA THR A 151 -12.73 12.83 4.70
C THR A 151 -13.33 11.59 5.40
N THR A 152 -13.70 10.58 4.65
CA THR A 152 -14.21 9.30 5.15
C THR A 152 -13.13 8.24 5.29
N LEU A 153 -11.89 8.54 4.90
CA LEU A 153 -10.77 7.59 4.93
C LEU A 153 -10.35 7.28 6.35
N VAL A 154 -10.44 6.02 6.75
CA VAL A 154 -9.95 5.50 8.03
C VAL A 154 -8.52 4.99 7.89
N SER A 155 -8.26 4.19 6.88
CA SER A 155 -6.92 3.71 6.60
C SER A 155 -6.71 3.43 5.11
N TYR A 156 -5.49 3.62 4.67
CA TYR A 156 -5.03 3.33 3.33
C TYR A 156 -3.66 2.66 3.40
N ASN A 157 -3.52 1.56 2.71
CA ASN A 157 -2.24 0.89 2.55
C ASN A 157 -2.06 0.55 1.07
N SER A 158 -0.94 0.96 0.50
CA SER A 158 -0.55 0.55 -0.85
C SER A 158 0.85 0.01 -0.88
N ILE A 159 1.05 -1.05 -1.65
CA ILE A 159 2.36 -1.65 -1.88
C ILE A 159 2.48 -1.91 -3.37
N ILE A 160 3.51 -1.33 -3.97
CA ILE A 160 3.87 -1.53 -5.37
C ILE A 160 5.25 -2.14 -5.41
N ASN A 161 5.36 -3.34 -5.97
CA ASN A 161 6.65 -4.02 -6.17
C ASN A 161 6.85 -4.25 -7.67
N ASN A 162 7.91 -3.69 -8.23
CA ASN A 162 8.31 -3.92 -9.60
C ASN A 162 9.66 -4.61 -9.62
N THR A 163 9.80 -5.63 -10.43
CA THR A 163 11.05 -6.36 -10.61
C THR A 163 11.28 -6.60 -12.09
N LEU A 164 12.41 -6.14 -12.59
CA LEU A 164 12.94 -6.41 -13.90
C LEU A 164 14.01 -7.50 -13.77
N PHE A 165 13.89 -8.53 -14.56
CA PHE A 165 14.84 -9.62 -14.64
C PHE A 165 15.56 -9.58 -15.99
N PHE A 166 16.85 -9.83 -15.97
CA PHE A 166 17.64 -10.13 -17.15
C PHE A 166 18.20 -11.54 -17.03
N ASN A 167 17.99 -12.37 -18.05
CA ASN A 167 18.32 -13.80 -18.07
C ASN A 167 17.73 -14.61 -16.91
N LYS A 168 16.47 -14.37 -16.56
CA LYS A 168 15.77 -15.07 -15.47
C LYS A 168 15.92 -16.59 -15.58
N GLY A 169 16.45 -17.21 -14.52
CA GLY A 169 16.63 -18.67 -14.46
C GLY A 169 17.80 -19.22 -15.28
N ASN A 170 18.67 -18.39 -15.83
CA ASN A 170 19.86 -18.84 -16.52
C ASN A 170 20.86 -19.44 -15.53
N VAL A 171 21.50 -20.55 -15.89
CA VAL A 171 22.45 -21.26 -15.01
C VAL A 171 23.73 -20.46 -14.80
N ARG A 172 24.17 -19.68 -15.79
CA ARG A 172 25.44 -18.96 -15.73
C ARG A 172 25.32 -17.63 -14.98
N TYR A 173 24.32 -16.82 -15.33
CA TYR A 173 24.11 -15.52 -14.70
C TYR A 173 22.68 -15.05 -14.85
N ASP A 174 22.16 -14.41 -13.81
CA ASP A 174 20.93 -13.64 -13.84
C ASP A 174 21.10 -12.32 -13.08
N ILE A 175 20.32 -11.33 -13.48
CA ILE A 175 20.31 -10.01 -12.86
C ILE A 175 18.86 -9.65 -12.55
N GLN A 176 18.64 -9.08 -11.37
CA GLN A 176 17.35 -8.59 -10.90
C GLN A 176 17.52 -7.16 -10.42
N ILE A 177 16.68 -6.29 -10.92
CA ILE A 177 16.58 -4.89 -10.46
C ILE A 177 15.13 -4.64 -10.09
N GLY A 178 14.90 -4.06 -8.95
CA GLY A 178 13.54 -3.78 -8.56
C GLY A 178 13.41 -2.62 -7.62
N ASN A 179 12.17 -2.20 -7.47
CA ASN A 179 11.78 -1.22 -6.48
C ASN A 179 10.53 -1.67 -5.76
N ARG A 180 10.45 -1.28 -4.50
CA ARG A 180 9.27 -1.39 -3.66
C ARG A 180 8.88 0.00 -3.19
N ASN A 181 7.65 0.38 -3.44
CA ASN A 181 7.05 1.58 -2.89
C ASN A 181 5.90 1.14 -1.99
N SER A 182 5.94 1.54 -0.74
CA SER A 182 4.86 1.31 0.21
C SER A 182 4.42 2.62 0.82
N GLN A 183 3.11 2.83 0.86
CA GLN A 183 2.50 3.98 1.50
C GLN A 183 1.42 3.47 2.46
N ASN A 184 1.50 3.96 3.69
CA ASN A 184 0.51 3.70 4.72
C ASN A 184 0.00 5.04 5.24
N ARG A 185 -1.31 5.20 5.21
CA ARG A 185 -2.00 6.34 5.79
C ARG A 185 -3.05 5.84 6.75
N THR A 186 -3.05 6.36 7.95
CA THR A 186 -3.98 5.97 9.00
C THR A 186 -4.50 7.22 9.70
N LEU A 187 -5.81 7.29 9.87
CA LEU A 187 -6.42 8.30 10.70
C LEU A 187 -6.12 7.96 12.16
N GLN A 188 -5.25 8.74 12.74
CA GLN A 188 -5.00 8.68 14.17
C GLN A 188 -5.75 9.84 14.85
N VAL A 189 -5.73 9.81 16.13
CA VAL A 189 -6.43 10.81 16.95
C VAL A 189 -5.71 12.15 16.95
N SER A 190 -4.38 12.13 16.80
CA SER A 190 -3.56 13.34 16.62
C SER A 190 -3.70 13.95 15.22
N GLY A 191 -4.48 13.32 14.32
CA GLY A 191 -4.62 13.68 12.94
C GLY A 191 -4.30 12.52 12.00
N GLN A 192 -4.03 12.83 10.78
CA GLN A 192 -3.69 11.87 9.74
C GLN A 192 -2.19 11.60 9.77
N GLU A 193 -1.80 10.34 9.97
CA GLU A 193 -0.42 9.90 9.86
C GLU A 193 -0.18 9.29 8.49
N ASP A 194 0.85 9.78 7.79
CA ASP A 194 1.26 9.29 6.48
C ASP A 194 2.71 8.80 6.56
N ARG A 195 2.93 7.55 6.18
CA ARG A 195 4.25 6.93 6.14
C ARG A 195 4.49 6.36 4.76
N GLY A 196 5.58 6.78 4.13
CA GLY A 196 6.04 6.26 2.85
C GLY A 196 7.42 5.65 2.95
N LEU A 197 7.64 4.55 2.22
CA LEU A 197 8.94 3.92 2.09
C LEU A 197 9.17 3.55 0.62
N ILE A 198 10.30 3.96 0.08
CA ILE A 198 10.74 3.58 -1.26
C ILE A 198 12.07 2.86 -1.12
N GLU A 199 12.11 1.62 -1.58
CA GLU A 199 13.29 0.77 -1.57
C GLU A 199 13.66 0.40 -3.00
N TYR A 200 14.95 0.42 -3.30
CA TYR A 200 15.51 -0.10 -4.54
C TYR A 200 16.44 -1.25 -4.21
N PHE A 201 16.41 -2.29 -5.03
CA PHE A 201 17.32 -3.40 -4.86
C PHE A 201 17.94 -3.81 -6.19
N PHE A 202 19.16 -4.27 -6.10
CA PHE A 202 19.90 -4.92 -7.17
C PHE A 202 20.38 -6.28 -6.66
N ARG A 203 20.16 -7.33 -7.44
CA ARG A 203 20.67 -8.66 -7.15
C ARG A 203 21.26 -9.23 -8.42
N SER A 204 22.48 -9.75 -8.32
CA SER A 204 23.11 -10.51 -9.41
C SER A 204 23.54 -11.87 -8.89
N ARG A 205 23.39 -12.88 -9.73
CA ARG A 205 23.92 -14.20 -9.51
C ARG A 205 24.85 -14.52 -10.66
N LEU A 206 26.07 -14.94 -10.34
CA LEU A 206 27.09 -15.37 -11.31
C LEU A 206 27.66 -16.72 -10.84
N ASN A 207 27.47 -17.75 -11.63
CA ASN A 207 28.04 -19.07 -11.40
C ASN A 207 29.30 -19.22 -12.26
N ILE A 208 30.47 -19.08 -11.60
CA ILE A 208 31.78 -19.09 -12.25
C ILE A 208 32.23 -20.54 -12.57
N PHE A 209 31.75 -21.50 -11.78
CA PHE A 209 32.11 -22.92 -11.93
C PHE A 209 30.88 -23.74 -12.31
N SER A 210 30.68 -23.97 -13.63
CA SER A 210 29.72 -24.93 -14.12
C SER A 210 30.42 -26.08 -14.83
N LYS A 211 31.46 -26.65 -14.28
CA LYS A 211 31.98 -28.02 -14.59
C LYS A 211 33.29 -28.25 -13.85
N ALA A 212 33.22 -28.92 -12.73
CA ALA A 212 34.20 -29.95 -12.40
C ALA A 212 33.43 -31.26 -12.49
N GLU A 213 33.26 -31.80 -13.71
CA GLU A 213 33.06 -33.22 -13.88
C GLU A 213 34.47 -33.82 -13.89
N LEU A 214 34.80 -34.49 -12.80
CA LEU A 214 35.82 -35.54 -12.75
C LEU A 214 35.22 -36.81 -13.31
#